data_b38d5c7f9a835c2ea1b1c60db64efc89
#
_entry.id   b38d5c7f9a835c2ea1b1c60db64efc89
#
_cell.length_a   1.000
_cell.length_b   1.000
_cell.length_c   1.000
_cell.angle_alpha   90.00
_cell.angle_beta   90.00
_cell.angle_gamma   90.00
#
_symmetry.space_group_name_H-M   'P 1'
#
loop_
_entity.id
_entity.type
_entity.pdbx_description
1 polymer ?
#
loop_
_entity_poly.entity_id
_entity_poly.type
_entity_poly.pdbx_seq_one_letter_code
_entity_poly.pdbx_strand_id
1 'polypeptide(L)'
;TQALMQLWCKKFGNNPRYQLSCLVNNPFFKKEQMDQQMVIALNNQKYSNVNVLPRLKTNSEVNEVLNSIDIDLSGLSNGEGWNLPAFNATALGKWSIVSNCTSHKDWANNENSILVDPTGKQPCYDNLFFKEGGQFNQGEYYRLNGVDIAAAMDQAVQVAKSENEEGLKLQEEFTYAKTIEKILEKIY
;
A
#
# COMPACT_ATOMS: atom_id res chain seq x y z
N THR A 1 -8.82 -0.67 -0.56
CA THR A 1 -8.70 0.71 0.02
C THR A 1 -9.80 0.99 1.03
N GLN A 2 -11.10 0.83 0.71
CA GLN A 2 -12.21 1.14 1.61
C GLN A 2 -12.09 0.41 2.96
N ALA A 3 -11.94 -0.92 2.95
CA ALA A 3 -11.83 -1.72 4.18
C ALA A 3 -10.63 -1.31 5.05
N LEU A 4 -9.50 -0.96 4.43
CA LEU A 4 -8.32 -0.45 5.13
C LEU A 4 -8.59 0.88 5.82
N MET A 5 -9.25 1.82 5.13
CA MET A 5 -9.63 3.11 5.71
C MET A 5 -10.58 2.94 6.90
N GLN A 6 -11.60 2.08 6.76
CA GLN A 6 -12.54 1.77 7.85
C GLN A 6 -11.83 1.16 9.05
N LEU A 7 -10.89 0.23 8.82
CA LEU A 7 -10.10 -0.38 9.88
C LEU A 7 -9.22 0.66 10.59
N TRP A 8 -8.54 1.52 9.82
CA TRP A 8 -7.73 2.59 10.37
C TRP A 8 -8.56 3.57 11.20
N CYS A 9 -9.71 4.03 10.68
CA CYS A 9 -10.61 4.91 11.39
C CYS A 9 -11.17 4.29 12.67
N LYS A 10 -11.49 2.99 12.65
CA LYS A 10 -11.93 2.27 13.85
C LYS A 10 -10.84 2.23 14.93
N LYS A 11 -9.56 2.12 14.52
CA LYS A 11 -8.43 2.01 15.42
C LYS A 11 -7.94 3.35 15.95
N PHE A 12 -7.82 4.34 15.08
CA PHE A 12 -7.12 5.60 15.34
C PHE A 12 -7.99 6.86 15.14
N GLY A 13 -9.24 6.71 14.71
CA GLY A 13 -10.10 7.83 14.34
C GLY A 13 -10.21 8.90 15.43
N ASN A 14 -10.05 10.16 15.04
CA ASN A 14 -10.05 11.35 15.90
C ASN A 14 -8.99 11.37 17.02
N ASN A 15 -8.04 10.43 17.05
CA ASN A 15 -6.92 10.52 17.95
C ASN A 15 -5.86 11.47 17.35
N PRO A 16 -5.57 12.64 17.98
CA PRO A 16 -4.68 13.65 17.39
C PRO A 16 -3.21 13.20 17.28
N ARG A 17 -2.84 12.07 17.86
CA ARG A 17 -1.49 11.51 17.74
C ARG A 17 -1.23 10.82 16.39
N TYR A 18 -2.29 10.53 15.65
CA TYR A 18 -2.22 9.81 14.37
C TYR A 18 -2.92 10.60 13.29
N GLN A 19 -2.35 10.58 12.09
CA GLN A 19 -2.94 11.18 10.90
C GLN A 19 -2.89 10.16 9.75
N LEU A 20 -3.99 10.01 9.03
CA LEU A 20 -4.05 9.26 7.78
C LEU A 20 -4.05 10.25 6.61
N SER A 21 -3.02 10.19 5.78
CA SER A 21 -2.98 10.93 4.52
C SER A 21 -3.35 9.99 3.38
N CYS A 22 -4.42 10.31 2.66
CA CYS A 22 -4.96 9.48 1.60
C CYS A 22 -4.68 10.13 0.25
N LEU A 23 -3.83 9.50 -0.56
CA LEU A 23 -3.65 9.84 -1.97
C LEU A 23 -4.50 8.89 -2.81
N VAL A 24 -5.79 9.16 -2.89
CA VAL A 24 -6.76 8.33 -3.61
C VAL A 24 -7.21 9.06 -4.86
N ASN A 25 -6.80 8.55 -6.02
CA ASN A 25 -7.24 9.07 -7.30
C ASN A 25 -7.55 7.92 -8.25
N ASN A 26 -8.78 7.89 -8.78
CA ASN A 26 -9.17 6.94 -9.80
C ASN A 26 -9.54 7.72 -11.08
N PRO A 27 -8.74 7.58 -12.15
CA PRO A 27 -8.96 8.32 -13.39
C PRO A 27 -10.26 7.95 -14.12
N PHE A 28 -10.89 6.83 -13.76
CA PHE A 28 -12.16 6.37 -14.34
C PHE A 28 -13.38 6.97 -13.64
N PHE A 29 -13.21 7.66 -12.51
CA PHE A 29 -14.29 8.27 -11.75
C PHE A 29 -14.26 9.79 -11.85
N LYS A 30 -15.45 10.41 -11.92
CA LYS A 30 -15.62 11.85 -11.76
C LYS A 30 -15.42 12.23 -10.30
N LYS A 31 -15.16 13.53 -10.07
CA LYS A 31 -14.92 14.05 -8.72
C LYS A 31 -16.06 13.71 -7.75
N GLU A 32 -17.31 13.87 -8.18
CA GLU A 32 -18.50 13.58 -7.36
C GLU A 32 -18.58 12.10 -6.96
N GLN A 33 -18.18 11.20 -7.85
CA GLN A 33 -18.12 9.77 -7.57
C GLN A 33 -17.00 9.44 -6.58
N MET A 34 -15.84 10.09 -6.71
CA MET A 34 -14.75 9.95 -5.76
C MET A 34 -15.15 10.46 -4.37
N ASP A 35 -15.79 11.62 -4.28
CA ASP A 35 -16.28 12.19 -3.03
C ASP A 35 -17.29 11.25 -2.36
N GLN A 36 -18.21 10.64 -3.13
CA GLN A 36 -19.14 9.63 -2.62
C GLN A 36 -18.42 8.37 -2.10
N GLN A 37 -17.41 7.88 -2.83
CA GLN A 37 -16.62 6.72 -2.39
C GLN A 37 -15.87 7.03 -1.08
N MET A 38 -15.37 8.24 -0.91
CA MET A 38 -14.73 8.67 0.34
C MET A 38 -15.73 8.72 1.50
N VAL A 39 -16.94 9.23 1.29
CA VAL A 39 -18.00 9.25 2.30
C VAL A 39 -18.33 7.82 2.76
N ILE A 40 -18.45 6.87 1.80
CA ILE A 40 -18.68 5.44 2.10
C ILE A 40 -17.49 4.85 2.86
N ALA A 41 -16.26 5.13 2.40
CA ALA A 41 -15.04 4.62 3.03
C ALA A 41 -14.89 5.10 4.49
N LEU A 42 -15.42 6.27 4.80
CA LEU A 42 -15.43 6.83 6.15
C LEU A 42 -16.71 6.49 6.96
N ASN A 43 -17.56 5.57 6.48
CA ASN A 43 -18.84 5.20 7.12
C ASN A 43 -19.75 6.42 7.40
N ASN A 44 -19.80 7.38 6.49
CA ASN A 44 -20.55 8.65 6.66
C ASN A 44 -20.12 9.48 7.89
N GLN A 45 -18.92 9.23 8.42
CA GLN A 45 -18.38 9.96 9.56
C GLN A 45 -17.33 10.97 9.11
N LYS A 46 -17.10 12.00 9.93
CA LYS A 46 -16.02 12.97 9.74
C LYS A 46 -14.93 12.69 10.76
N TYR A 47 -13.71 12.62 10.27
CA TYR A 47 -12.51 12.45 11.10
C TYR A 47 -11.60 13.66 10.94
N SER A 48 -11.18 14.24 12.04
CA SER A 48 -10.28 15.42 12.04
C SER A 48 -8.86 15.07 11.62
N ASN A 49 -8.51 13.79 11.67
CA ASN A 49 -7.18 13.26 11.40
C ASN A 49 -7.09 12.40 10.12
N VAL A 50 -8.09 12.49 9.25
CA VAL A 50 -8.03 11.91 7.89
C VAL A 50 -7.94 13.04 6.88
N ASN A 51 -6.82 13.09 6.15
CA ASN A 51 -6.51 14.09 5.16
C ASN A 51 -6.49 13.47 3.76
N VAL A 52 -7.34 13.98 2.86
CA VAL A 52 -7.38 13.55 1.46
C VAL A 52 -6.52 14.52 0.65
N LEU A 53 -5.42 14.01 0.13
CA LEU A 53 -4.49 14.79 -0.67
C LEU A 53 -5.01 14.98 -2.11
N PRO A 54 -4.75 16.12 -2.74
CA PRO A 54 -5.03 16.31 -4.16
C PRO A 54 -4.15 15.38 -5.01
N ARG A 55 -4.53 15.20 -6.27
CA ARG A 55 -3.69 14.47 -7.22
C ARG A 55 -2.34 15.16 -7.38
N LEU A 56 -1.27 14.44 -7.10
CA LEU A 56 0.10 14.89 -7.33
C LEU A 56 0.44 14.76 -8.82
N LYS A 57 1.20 15.72 -9.34
CA LYS A 57 1.49 15.82 -10.78
C LYS A 57 2.90 15.37 -11.14
N THR A 58 3.80 15.38 -10.18
CA THR A 58 5.22 15.12 -10.39
C THR A 58 5.74 14.09 -9.40
N ASN A 59 6.83 13.41 -9.76
CA ASN A 59 7.53 12.51 -8.85
C ASN A 59 8.14 13.24 -7.65
N SER A 60 8.49 14.53 -7.79
CA SER A 60 8.98 15.37 -6.68
C SER A 60 7.91 15.52 -5.62
N GLU A 61 6.66 15.88 -6.01
CA GLU A 61 5.54 15.99 -5.07
C GLU A 61 5.24 14.66 -4.37
N VAL A 62 5.32 13.55 -5.09
CA VAL A 62 5.16 12.21 -4.49
C VAL A 62 6.27 11.94 -3.48
N ASN A 63 7.52 12.26 -3.83
CA ASN A 63 8.67 12.08 -2.95
C ASN A 63 8.56 12.94 -1.67
N GLU A 64 8.07 14.17 -1.78
CA GLU A 64 7.82 15.04 -0.62
C GLU A 64 6.79 14.42 0.33
N VAL A 65 5.70 13.86 -0.20
CA VAL A 65 4.69 13.15 0.61
C VAL A 65 5.30 11.92 1.27
N LEU A 66 6.04 11.08 0.53
CA LEU A 66 6.67 9.88 1.08
C LEU A 66 7.71 10.22 2.15
N ASN A 67 8.44 11.32 2.01
CA ASN A 67 9.37 11.77 3.05
C ASN A 67 8.66 12.30 4.31
N SER A 68 7.44 12.82 4.17
CA SER A 68 6.68 13.41 5.29
C SER A 68 5.95 12.38 6.15
N ILE A 69 5.79 11.14 5.69
CA ILE A 69 5.11 10.08 6.46
C ILE A 69 6.08 9.35 7.39
N ASP A 70 5.55 8.75 8.43
CA ASP A 70 6.29 7.82 9.29
C ASP A 70 6.09 6.37 8.83
N ILE A 71 4.86 6.01 8.42
CA ILE A 71 4.47 4.65 8.02
C ILE A 71 3.71 4.70 6.69
N ASP A 72 4.05 3.80 5.79
CA ASP A 72 3.28 3.55 4.57
C ASP A 72 2.29 2.39 4.74
N LEU A 73 1.10 2.55 4.22
CA LEU A 73 0.04 1.53 4.20
C LEU A 73 -0.31 1.05 2.78
N SER A 74 0.33 1.59 1.75
CA SER A 74 0.01 1.25 0.36
C SER A 74 0.41 -0.18 -0.01
N GLY A 75 1.30 -0.79 0.78
CA GLY A 75 1.69 -2.20 0.66
C GLY A 75 0.60 -3.21 1.01
N LEU A 76 -0.51 -2.78 1.61
CA LEU A 76 -1.64 -3.65 1.91
C LEU A 76 -2.53 -3.85 0.68
N SER A 77 -2.07 -4.65 -0.24
CA SER A 77 -2.72 -4.98 -1.50
C SER A 77 -2.84 -6.49 -1.70
N ASN A 78 -3.87 -6.90 -2.42
CA ASN A 78 -4.23 -8.30 -2.62
C ASN A 78 -3.52 -8.95 -3.83
N GLY A 79 -2.83 -8.15 -4.63
CA GLY A 79 -2.08 -8.60 -5.81
C GLY A 79 -1.51 -7.41 -6.56
N GLU A 80 -0.19 -7.37 -6.65
CA GLU A 80 0.55 -6.27 -7.27
C GLU A 80 1.62 -6.80 -8.23
N GLY A 81 1.92 -6.00 -9.26
CA GLY A 81 3.06 -6.25 -10.15
C GLY A 81 4.39 -5.81 -9.55
N TRP A 82 4.40 -4.74 -8.71
CA TRP A 82 5.56 -4.28 -7.93
C TRP A 82 5.17 -3.49 -6.69
N ASN A 83 4.13 -2.68 -6.76
CA ASN A 83 3.71 -1.71 -5.74
C ASN A 83 4.74 -0.61 -5.52
N LEU A 84 4.96 0.21 -6.54
CA LEU A 84 5.93 1.32 -6.48
C LEU A 84 5.75 2.26 -5.28
N PRO A 85 4.52 2.62 -4.81
CA PRO A 85 4.38 3.46 -3.64
C PRO A 85 5.02 2.85 -2.38
N ALA A 86 4.72 1.59 -2.07
CA ALA A 86 5.28 0.92 -0.90
C ALA A 86 6.79 0.68 -1.05
N PHE A 87 7.23 0.24 -2.23
CA PHE A 87 8.65 0.07 -2.52
C PHE A 87 9.42 1.39 -2.33
N ASN A 88 8.93 2.49 -2.89
CA ASN A 88 9.60 3.79 -2.78
C ASN A 88 9.61 4.31 -1.34
N ALA A 89 8.52 4.14 -0.58
CA ALA A 89 8.48 4.51 0.84
C ALA A 89 9.53 3.72 1.64
N THR A 90 9.61 2.41 1.43
CA THR A 90 10.59 1.53 2.10
C THR A 90 12.01 1.93 1.71
N ALA A 91 12.28 2.16 0.42
CA ALA A 91 13.57 2.60 -0.08
C ALA A 91 13.98 4.02 0.42
N LEU A 92 13.04 4.83 0.88
CA LEU A 92 13.29 6.11 1.56
C LEU A 92 13.48 5.97 3.08
N GLY A 93 13.64 4.75 3.59
CA GLY A 93 13.85 4.47 5.00
C GLY A 93 12.57 4.55 5.85
N LYS A 94 11.38 4.51 5.23
CA LYS A 94 10.10 4.44 5.95
C LYS A 94 9.72 2.99 6.19
N TRP A 95 9.01 2.73 7.28
CA TRP A 95 8.41 1.42 7.49
C TRP A 95 7.12 1.30 6.70
N SER A 96 7.00 0.24 5.91
CA SER A 96 5.79 -0.07 5.16
C SER A 96 5.12 -1.32 5.73
N ILE A 97 3.78 -1.30 5.85
CA ILE A 97 3.01 -2.51 6.11
C ILE A 97 2.67 -3.14 4.76
N VAL A 98 3.17 -4.35 4.52
CA VAL A 98 3.16 -4.99 3.21
C VAL A 98 2.53 -6.37 3.28
N SER A 99 1.63 -6.67 2.35
CA SER A 99 1.10 -8.03 2.20
C SER A 99 2.19 -8.98 1.68
N ASN A 100 2.42 -10.08 2.39
CA ASN A 100 3.45 -11.07 2.06
C ASN A 100 3.01 -11.97 0.90
N CYS A 101 2.77 -11.37 -0.26
CA CYS A 101 2.34 -12.09 -1.46
C CYS A 101 2.72 -11.33 -2.74
N THR A 102 2.61 -12.02 -3.87
CA THR A 102 2.92 -11.52 -5.22
C THR A 102 4.32 -10.90 -5.30
N SER A 103 4.49 -9.81 -6.01
CA SER A 103 5.78 -9.14 -6.22
C SER A 103 6.39 -8.51 -4.97
N HIS A 104 5.62 -8.33 -3.90
CA HIS A 104 6.19 -7.86 -2.64
C HIS A 104 7.31 -8.78 -2.14
N LYS A 105 7.21 -10.09 -2.41
CA LYS A 105 8.24 -11.09 -2.03
C LYS A 105 9.58 -10.89 -2.71
N ASP A 106 9.65 -10.09 -3.76
CA ASP A 106 10.89 -9.83 -4.48
C ASP A 106 11.75 -8.77 -3.79
N TRP A 107 11.16 -7.97 -2.88
CA TRP A 107 11.86 -6.88 -2.21
C TRP A 107 11.54 -6.70 -0.72
N ALA A 108 10.36 -7.12 -0.27
CA ALA A 108 9.94 -6.96 1.13
C ALA A 108 10.26 -8.22 1.95
N ASN A 109 10.80 -8.02 3.15
CA ASN A 109 11.09 -9.06 4.13
C ASN A 109 10.91 -8.50 5.56
N ASN A 110 11.07 -9.34 6.59
CA ASN A 110 10.87 -8.95 7.99
C ASN A 110 11.92 -7.94 8.53
N GLU A 111 13.00 -7.70 7.80
CA GLU A 111 14.04 -6.75 8.21
C GLU A 111 13.73 -5.34 7.70
N ASN A 112 13.03 -5.23 6.55
CA ASN A 112 12.74 -3.94 5.90
C ASN A 112 11.25 -3.58 5.85
N SER A 113 10.35 -4.45 6.26
CA SER A 113 8.89 -4.24 6.17
C SER A 113 8.15 -4.97 7.28
N ILE A 114 6.96 -4.50 7.60
CA ILE A 114 6.03 -5.20 8.48
C ILE A 114 5.12 -6.05 7.60
N LEU A 115 5.33 -7.36 7.62
CA LEU A 115 4.63 -8.28 6.74
C LEU A 115 3.28 -8.71 7.30
N VAL A 116 2.27 -8.76 6.44
CA VAL A 116 0.95 -9.36 6.72
C VAL A 116 0.75 -10.56 5.81
N ASP A 117 0.69 -11.74 6.38
CA ASP A 117 0.49 -12.97 5.63
C ASP A 117 -0.95 -13.10 5.13
N PRO A 118 -1.15 -13.54 3.88
CA PRO A 118 -2.48 -13.82 3.37
C PRO A 118 -3.09 -15.06 4.03
N THR A 119 -4.39 -15.03 4.26
CA THR A 119 -5.16 -16.16 4.85
C THR A 119 -5.72 -17.12 3.82
N GLY A 120 -5.43 -16.90 2.55
CA GLY A 120 -5.87 -17.75 1.43
C GLY A 120 -6.07 -16.93 0.17
N LYS A 121 -6.81 -17.49 -0.78
CA LYS A 121 -7.16 -16.83 -2.04
C LYS A 121 -8.66 -16.81 -2.24
N GLN A 122 -9.12 -15.96 -3.12
CA GLN A 122 -10.51 -15.90 -3.57
C GLN A 122 -10.59 -15.46 -5.02
N PRO A 123 -11.64 -15.85 -5.75
CA PRO A 123 -11.85 -15.43 -7.13
C PRO A 123 -11.88 -13.91 -7.26
N CYS A 124 -11.32 -13.42 -8.36
CA CYS A 124 -11.27 -11.99 -8.65
C CYS A 124 -12.58 -11.56 -9.33
N TYR A 125 -13.47 -10.93 -8.56
CA TYR A 125 -14.71 -10.36 -9.07
C TYR A 125 -14.81 -8.89 -8.68
N ASP A 126 -14.96 -8.00 -9.65
CA ASP A 126 -15.18 -6.57 -9.44
C ASP A 126 -16.45 -6.05 -10.13
N ASN A 127 -17.18 -6.93 -10.85
CA ASN A 127 -18.36 -6.65 -11.64
C ASN A 127 -18.16 -5.66 -12.81
N LEU A 128 -16.96 -5.18 -13.01
CA LEU A 128 -16.61 -4.25 -14.08
C LEU A 128 -15.77 -4.96 -15.15
N PHE A 129 -14.56 -5.36 -14.80
CA PHE A 129 -13.62 -6.08 -15.67
C PHE A 129 -13.65 -7.59 -15.44
N PHE A 130 -13.80 -8.01 -14.19
CA PHE A 130 -13.80 -9.41 -13.75
C PHE A 130 -15.20 -9.80 -13.29
N LYS A 131 -15.99 -10.39 -14.19
CA LYS A 131 -17.35 -10.83 -13.92
C LYS A 131 -17.37 -12.29 -13.53
N GLU A 132 -18.21 -12.66 -12.55
CA GLU A 132 -18.45 -14.03 -12.19
C GLU A 132 -18.92 -14.83 -13.41
N GLY A 133 -18.30 -16.00 -13.64
CA GLY A 133 -18.60 -16.85 -14.81
C GLY A 133 -18.11 -16.31 -16.15
N GLY A 134 -17.36 -15.20 -16.16
CA GLY A 134 -16.77 -14.65 -17.38
C GLY A 134 -15.76 -15.62 -18.01
N GLN A 135 -15.83 -15.83 -19.34
CA GLN A 135 -15.05 -16.83 -20.08
C GLN A 135 -13.52 -16.72 -19.82
N PHE A 136 -13.00 -15.52 -19.60
CA PHE A 136 -11.57 -15.24 -19.39
C PHE A 136 -11.22 -14.89 -17.94
N ASN A 137 -12.19 -14.90 -17.02
CA ASN A 137 -11.96 -14.59 -15.63
C ASN A 137 -11.68 -15.85 -14.83
N GLN A 138 -10.42 -16.27 -14.79
CA GLN A 138 -9.92 -17.40 -14.00
C GLN A 138 -8.93 -16.93 -12.92
N GLY A 139 -8.86 -15.61 -12.67
CA GLY A 139 -7.93 -15.00 -11.73
C GLY A 139 -8.41 -15.12 -10.29
N GLU A 140 -7.44 -15.16 -9.38
CA GLU A 140 -7.63 -15.10 -7.94
C GLU A 140 -6.76 -13.99 -7.36
N TYR A 141 -7.21 -13.42 -6.25
CA TYR A 141 -6.38 -12.53 -5.43
C TYR A 141 -6.29 -13.05 -3.98
N TYR A 142 -5.26 -12.61 -3.28
CA TYR A 142 -5.02 -13.00 -1.90
C TYR A 142 -5.98 -12.30 -0.95
N ARG A 143 -6.44 -13.02 0.07
CA ARG A 143 -7.22 -12.45 1.17
C ARG A 143 -6.31 -12.04 2.31
N LEU A 144 -6.53 -10.84 2.82
CA LEU A 144 -5.90 -10.35 4.04
C LEU A 144 -6.93 -10.30 5.16
N ASN A 145 -6.48 -10.57 6.38
CA ASN A 145 -7.32 -10.56 7.57
C ASN A 145 -7.20 -9.19 8.27
N GLY A 146 -8.33 -8.58 8.62
CA GLY A 146 -8.35 -7.29 9.31
C GLY A 146 -7.73 -7.33 10.71
N VAL A 147 -7.75 -8.49 11.39
CA VAL A 147 -7.09 -8.64 12.71
C VAL A 147 -5.57 -8.56 12.55
N ASP A 148 -5.02 -9.24 11.54
CA ASP A 148 -3.58 -9.25 11.28
C ASP A 148 -3.09 -7.88 10.79
N ILE A 149 -3.87 -7.20 9.96
CA ILE A 149 -3.60 -5.81 9.57
C ILE A 149 -3.60 -4.89 10.80
N ALA A 150 -4.57 -5.04 11.72
CA ALA A 150 -4.63 -4.23 12.93
C ALA A 150 -3.43 -4.49 13.87
N ALA A 151 -2.97 -5.73 13.96
CA ALA A 151 -1.75 -6.09 14.71
C ALA A 151 -0.50 -5.49 14.05
N ALA A 152 -0.40 -5.53 12.72
CA ALA A 152 0.68 -4.90 11.98
C ALA A 152 0.71 -3.36 12.18
N MET A 153 -0.46 -2.71 12.27
CA MET A 153 -0.55 -1.29 12.63
C MET A 153 -0.04 -1.01 14.06
N ASP A 154 -0.26 -1.93 15.03
CA ASP A 154 0.29 -1.78 16.38
C ASP A 154 1.83 -1.90 16.36
N GLN A 155 2.35 -2.85 15.61
CA GLN A 155 3.79 -2.99 15.39
C GLN A 155 4.38 -1.74 14.73
N ALA A 156 3.72 -1.21 13.71
CA ALA A 156 4.14 0.00 13.00
C ALA A 156 4.24 1.21 13.93
N VAL A 157 3.33 1.37 14.88
CA VAL A 157 3.38 2.45 15.89
C VAL A 157 4.66 2.37 16.73
N GLN A 158 5.18 1.18 17.01
CA GLN A 158 6.40 1.00 17.82
C GLN A 158 7.65 1.43 17.05
N VAL A 159 7.67 1.25 15.74
CA VAL A 159 8.84 1.55 14.88
C VAL A 159 8.73 2.87 14.12
N ALA A 160 7.61 3.59 14.23
CA ALA A 160 7.28 4.76 13.42
C ALA A 160 8.34 5.88 13.43
N LYS A 161 9.14 5.98 14.51
CA LYS A 161 10.19 7.00 14.66
C LYS A 161 11.59 6.44 14.47
N SER A 162 11.74 5.15 14.18
CA SER A 162 13.03 4.56 13.84
C SER A 162 13.27 4.61 12.33
N GLU A 163 14.49 4.83 11.93
CA GLU A 163 14.90 4.71 10.53
C GLU A 163 14.90 3.24 10.11
N ASN A 164 14.45 2.98 8.90
CA ASN A 164 14.47 1.66 8.30
C ASN A 164 15.74 1.49 7.46
N GLU A 165 16.86 1.19 8.12
CA GLU A 165 18.17 1.07 7.49
C GLU A 165 18.20 -0.04 6.42
N GLU A 166 17.52 -1.17 6.66
CA GLU A 166 17.43 -2.25 5.67
C GLU A 166 16.59 -1.84 4.47
N GLY A 167 15.58 -1.00 4.67
CA GLY A 167 14.82 -0.40 3.57
C GLY A 167 15.67 0.49 2.67
N LEU A 168 16.57 1.28 3.23
CA LEU A 168 17.47 2.15 2.46
C LEU A 168 18.36 1.36 1.48
N LYS A 169 18.73 0.12 1.81
CA LYS A 169 19.57 -0.74 0.94
C LYS A 169 18.88 -1.07 -0.40
N LEU A 170 17.55 -1.00 -0.46
CA LEU A 170 16.81 -1.21 -1.72
C LEU A 170 17.20 -0.20 -2.81
N GLN A 171 17.63 1.01 -2.45
CA GLN A 171 18.13 1.99 -3.42
C GLN A 171 19.40 1.52 -4.14
N GLU A 172 20.23 0.75 -3.46
CA GLU A 172 21.47 0.20 -4.04
C GLU A 172 21.19 -1.10 -4.78
N GLU A 173 20.23 -1.88 -4.35
CA GLU A 173 19.92 -3.20 -4.92
C GLU A 173 19.16 -3.08 -6.26
N PHE A 174 18.20 -2.16 -6.34
CA PHE A 174 17.32 -2.01 -7.50
C PHE A 174 17.69 -0.81 -8.39
N THR A 175 18.93 -0.77 -8.86
CA THR A 175 19.40 0.24 -9.81
C THR A 175 19.28 -0.23 -11.26
N TYR A 176 19.21 0.70 -12.20
CA TYR A 176 19.27 0.38 -13.63
C TYR A 176 20.52 -0.43 -14.00
N ALA A 177 21.68 -0.08 -13.43
CA ALA A 177 22.94 -0.78 -13.68
C ALA A 177 22.83 -2.26 -13.29
N LYS A 178 22.42 -2.55 -12.05
CA LYS A 178 22.25 -3.93 -11.58
C LYS A 178 21.17 -4.70 -12.34
N THR A 179 20.11 -4.02 -12.77
CA THR A 179 19.07 -4.64 -13.62
C THR A 179 19.64 -5.05 -14.97
N ILE A 180 20.43 -4.18 -15.59
CA ILE A 180 21.10 -4.50 -16.87
C ILE A 180 22.10 -5.65 -16.69
N GLU A 181 22.92 -5.65 -15.64
CA GLU A 181 23.84 -6.74 -15.32
C GLU A 181 23.11 -8.09 -15.22
N LYS A 182 22.04 -8.15 -14.42
CA LYS A 182 21.21 -9.37 -14.26
C LYS A 182 20.59 -9.84 -15.58
N ILE A 183 20.20 -8.92 -16.48
CA ILE A 183 19.69 -9.26 -17.82
C ILE A 183 20.81 -9.86 -18.68
N LEU A 184 21.99 -9.23 -18.70
CA LEU A 184 23.12 -9.71 -19.49
C LEU A 184 23.60 -11.09 -19.03
N GLU A 185 23.65 -11.35 -17.72
CA GLU A 185 23.99 -12.67 -17.16
C GLU A 185 23.02 -13.79 -17.59
N LYS A 186 21.80 -13.44 -18.01
CA LYS A 186 20.81 -14.43 -18.49
C LYS A 186 20.87 -14.66 -19.99
N ILE A 187 21.54 -13.79 -20.73
CA ILE A 187 21.61 -13.82 -22.19
C ILE A 187 22.95 -14.43 -22.64
N TYR A 188 23.99 -14.24 -21.87
CA TYR A 188 25.35 -14.74 -22.11
C TYR A 188 25.75 -15.81 -21.09
#